data_6b7bd7c5da394040765b88b72eff3b15
#
_entry.id   6b7bd7c5da394040765b88b72eff3b15
#
_cell.length_a   1.000
_cell.length_b   1.000
_cell.length_c   1.000
_cell.angle_alpha   90.00
_cell.angle_beta   90.00
_cell.angle_gamma   90.00
#
_symmetry.space_group_name_H-M   'P 1'
#
loop_
_entity.id
_entity.type
_entity.pdbx_description
1 polymer ?
#
loop_
_entity_poly.entity_id
_entity_poly.type
_entity_poly.pdbx_seq_one_letter_code
_entity_poly.pdbx_strand_id
1 'polypeptide(L)'
;MQSYYQASRNTQIDQPELIGDHVADVCVIGGGYTGLSTALYLANEGVNVLLIESNQIASGASGANGGQVSGGMRRDQFYLEKALGVDYAKVLWGIGEKSKYHTKELIDKYQIQCDYKKGIAHPNHKPKYCEESKQYVDHMIKNYDYKDMVYLSDDEMREVTGSDTYYGGSYDEAEAHCHPLNYALGIAKAAQSAGVKIYENSAAISYKVLDNHVRVTTKNGSVKADRIVLACNGYLGNLEKSLTSKILPMNNYIVATKPLDDETVQKINPKDIAFADSRFVINYFRMSADKRLLFGGGENYSQELSKNIVPIVTRPLEKIYPFLKGIKIDYAWGGKLAITMNRLPFFASLHNEKVISAQGYSGQGVALASYSGKIVSEKITGTGEVFDIMSKIPRPSFPGGRFLRNPSMKIGMLYYSLLDRI
;
A
#
# COMPACT_ATOMS: atom_id res chain seq x y z
N MET A 1 -6.07 -1.44 20.12
CA MET A 1 -4.65 -1.43 20.53
C MET A 1 -3.90 -0.42 19.68
N GLN A 2 -3.01 0.33 20.28
CA GLN A 2 -2.12 1.25 19.56
C GLN A 2 -1.14 0.44 18.72
N SER A 3 -0.86 0.84 17.47
CA SER A 3 0.17 0.21 16.65
C SER A 3 1.56 0.66 17.10
N TYR A 4 2.59 -0.15 16.79
CA TYR A 4 3.97 0.26 16.96
C TYR A 4 4.26 1.60 16.26
N TYR A 5 3.74 1.79 15.05
CA TYR A 5 3.94 3.02 14.30
C TYR A 5 3.34 4.26 14.97
N GLN A 6 2.21 4.11 15.64
CA GLN A 6 1.64 5.21 16.44
C GLN A 6 2.46 5.51 17.70
N ALA A 7 3.05 4.48 18.32
CA ALA A 7 3.90 4.64 19.49
C ALA A 7 5.28 5.25 19.16
N SER A 8 5.80 4.99 17.97
CA SER A 8 7.16 5.41 17.52
C SER A 8 7.15 6.55 16.49
N ARG A 9 6.00 7.17 16.25
CA ARG A 9 5.92 8.31 15.33
C ARG A 9 6.75 9.48 15.86
N ASN A 10 7.45 10.16 14.96
CA ASN A 10 8.28 11.32 15.27
C ASN A 10 7.57 12.68 15.13
N THR A 11 6.35 12.67 14.61
CA THR A 11 5.53 13.87 14.39
C THR A 11 4.07 13.54 14.70
N GLN A 12 3.39 14.49 15.32
CA GLN A 12 1.94 14.47 15.49
C GLN A 12 1.33 15.58 14.64
N ILE A 13 0.26 15.27 13.96
CA ILE A 13 -0.56 16.23 13.20
C ILE A 13 -1.95 16.12 13.78
N ASP A 14 -2.42 17.21 14.36
CA ASP A 14 -3.78 17.32 14.88
C ASP A 14 -4.49 18.41 14.07
N GLN A 15 -5.54 18.04 13.36
CA GLN A 15 -6.30 18.95 12.52
C GLN A 15 -7.72 19.13 13.03
N PRO A 16 -8.30 20.31 12.84
CA PRO A 16 -9.68 20.55 13.24
C PRO A 16 -10.67 19.68 12.48
N GLU A 17 -11.83 19.47 13.05
CA GLU A 17 -12.99 18.96 12.34
C GLU A 17 -13.54 20.02 11.37
N LEU A 18 -14.07 19.59 10.22
CA LEU A 18 -14.73 20.47 9.25
C LEU A 18 -16.10 20.88 9.78
N ILE A 19 -16.25 22.17 10.08
CA ILE A 19 -17.50 22.76 10.59
C ILE A 19 -17.94 23.85 9.63
N GLY A 20 -19.22 23.86 9.26
CA GLY A 20 -19.79 24.86 8.36
C GLY A 20 -19.51 24.60 6.88
N ASP A 21 -19.75 25.59 6.05
CA ASP A 21 -19.63 25.50 4.59
C ASP A 21 -18.28 26.04 4.10
N HIS A 22 -17.61 25.26 3.28
CA HIS A 22 -16.30 25.58 2.72
C HIS A 22 -16.33 25.56 1.19
N VAL A 23 -15.38 26.26 0.57
CA VAL A 23 -15.18 26.29 -0.88
C VAL A 23 -13.71 25.99 -1.19
N ALA A 24 -13.48 25.16 -2.20
CA ALA A 24 -12.17 24.82 -2.74
C ALA A 24 -12.27 24.59 -4.25
N ASP A 25 -11.15 24.58 -4.97
CA ASP A 25 -11.13 24.13 -6.36
C ASP A 25 -11.21 22.61 -6.40
N VAL A 26 -10.48 21.93 -5.51
CA VAL A 26 -10.49 20.47 -5.38
C VAL A 26 -10.68 20.04 -3.93
N CYS A 27 -11.68 19.17 -3.69
CA CYS A 27 -11.84 18.49 -2.41
C CYS A 27 -11.30 17.06 -2.51
N VAL A 28 -10.28 16.75 -1.71
CA VAL A 28 -9.69 15.41 -1.61
C VAL A 28 -10.30 14.67 -0.43
N ILE A 29 -10.86 13.48 -0.69
CA ILE A 29 -11.52 12.63 0.31
C ILE A 29 -10.61 11.44 0.63
N GLY A 30 -10.01 11.46 1.82
CA GLY A 30 -9.09 10.45 2.33
C GLY A 30 -7.67 10.96 2.53
N GLY A 31 -7.18 10.89 3.75
CA GLY A 31 -5.87 11.35 4.22
C GLY A 31 -4.78 10.26 4.22
N GLY A 32 -4.83 9.32 3.27
CA GLY A 32 -3.76 8.34 3.01
C GLY A 32 -2.74 8.83 1.99
N TYR A 33 -1.79 7.98 1.58
CA TYR A 33 -0.74 8.33 0.62
C TYR A 33 -1.27 9.00 -0.66
N THR A 34 -2.29 8.40 -1.30
CA THR A 34 -2.86 8.94 -2.54
C THR A 34 -3.44 10.34 -2.32
N GLY A 35 -4.24 10.52 -1.28
CA GLY A 35 -4.89 11.81 -1.03
C GLY A 35 -3.91 12.89 -0.60
N LEU A 36 -2.98 12.58 0.31
CA LEU A 36 -1.96 13.53 0.76
C LEU A 36 -1.04 13.96 -0.38
N SER A 37 -0.60 13.01 -1.21
CA SER A 37 0.24 13.31 -2.37
C SER A 37 -0.54 14.10 -3.43
N THR A 38 -1.82 13.74 -3.72
CA THR A 38 -2.66 14.54 -4.63
C THR A 38 -2.77 15.98 -4.14
N ALA A 39 -3.10 16.16 -2.87
CA ALA A 39 -3.26 17.50 -2.30
C ALA A 39 -1.97 18.32 -2.35
N LEU A 40 -0.83 17.69 -2.02
CA LEU A 40 0.49 18.32 -2.09
C LEU A 40 0.83 18.80 -3.51
N TYR A 41 0.68 17.93 -4.51
CA TYR A 41 1.01 18.27 -5.89
C TYR A 41 0.09 19.33 -6.46
N LEU A 42 -1.22 19.25 -6.21
CA LEU A 42 -2.18 20.29 -6.60
C LEU A 42 -1.88 21.64 -5.97
N ALA A 43 -1.57 21.67 -4.67
CA ALA A 43 -1.24 22.91 -3.98
C ALA A 43 0.07 23.55 -4.51
N ASN A 44 1.07 22.74 -4.87
CA ASN A 44 2.30 23.22 -5.50
C ASN A 44 2.04 23.85 -6.88
N GLU A 45 0.96 23.47 -7.58
CA GLU A 45 0.49 24.08 -8.83
C GLU A 45 -0.47 25.27 -8.60
N GLY A 46 -0.62 25.73 -7.35
CA GLY A 46 -1.45 26.88 -6.99
C GLY A 46 -2.95 26.60 -6.89
N VAL A 47 -3.38 25.34 -6.93
CA VAL A 47 -4.78 24.94 -6.78
C VAL A 47 -5.20 25.08 -5.30
N ASN A 48 -6.36 25.66 -5.02
CA ASN A 48 -6.93 25.73 -3.67
C ASN A 48 -7.51 24.37 -3.28
N VAL A 49 -6.79 23.63 -2.43
CA VAL A 49 -7.12 22.25 -2.04
C VAL A 49 -7.61 22.18 -0.60
N LEU A 50 -8.71 21.45 -0.41
CA LEU A 50 -9.21 21.04 0.89
C LEU A 50 -9.24 19.52 0.97
N LEU A 51 -8.58 18.95 2.00
CA LEU A 51 -8.56 17.52 2.26
C LEU A 51 -9.38 17.20 3.50
N ILE A 52 -10.28 16.22 3.40
CA ILE A 52 -11.03 15.67 4.53
C ILE A 52 -10.66 14.21 4.77
N GLU A 53 -10.47 13.88 6.04
CA GLU A 53 -10.20 12.51 6.51
C GLU A 53 -11.24 12.12 7.56
N SER A 54 -11.71 10.89 7.48
CA SER A 54 -12.76 10.36 8.38
C SER A 54 -12.31 10.19 9.82
N ASN A 55 -11.03 9.96 10.02
CA ASN A 55 -10.39 9.80 11.33
C ASN A 55 -9.16 10.69 11.40
N GLN A 56 -8.03 10.16 11.90
CA GLN A 56 -6.73 10.84 11.85
C GLN A 56 -6.02 10.56 10.53
N ILE A 57 -5.19 11.49 10.09
CA ILE A 57 -4.32 11.33 8.91
C ILE A 57 -3.55 10.01 9.00
N ALA A 58 -3.56 9.29 7.89
CA ALA A 58 -2.89 7.98 7.72
C ALA A 58 -3.36 6.89 8.70
N SER A 59 -4.47 7.03 9.42
CA SER A 59 -4.99 6.00 10.33
C SER A 59 -5.44 4.71 9.63
N GLY A 60 -5.65 4.75 8.31
CA GLY A 60 -5.96 3.61 7.47
C GLY A 60 -4.73 2.79 7.05
N ALA A 61 -4.80 2.17 5.87
CA ALA A 61 -3.74 1.30 5.34
C ALA A 61 -2.38 2.00 5.21
N SER A 62 -2.34 3.32 5.00
CA SER A 62 -1.09 4.07 4.82
C SER A 62 -0.22 4.12 6.08
N GLY A 63 -0.81 4.15 7.26
CA GLY A 63 -0.06 4.14 8.52
C GLY A 63 -0.02 2.76 9.21
N ALA A 64 -0.54 1.70 8.57
CA ALA A 64 -0.66 0.38 9.18
C ALA A 64 -0.02 -0.77 8.36
N ASN A 65 0.71 -0.46 7.28
CA ASN A 65 1.32 -1.42 6.35
C ASN A 65 2.74 -1.85 6.78
N GLY A 66 3.35 -2.76 6.01
CA GLY A 66 4.70 -3.28 6.28
C GLY A 66 5.84 -2.29 5.99
N GLY A 67 5.58 -1.17 5.35
CA GLY A 67 6.59 -0.15 5.00
C GLY A 67 7.44 -0.50 3.79
N GLN A 68 7.11 -1.54 3.02
CA GLN A 68 7.89 -1.95 1.85
C GLN A 68 7.60 -1.05 0.65
N VAL A 69 8.66 -0.54 0.03
CA VAL A 69 8.68 0.37 -1.12
C VAL A 69 9.16 -0.42 -2.33
N SER A 70 8.23 -1.07 -3.01
CA SER A 70 8.52 -1.93 -4.16
C SER A 70 8.12 -1.27 -5.47
N GLY A 71 8.86 -1.60 -6.53
CA GLY A 71 8.58 -1.20 -7.91
C GLY A 71 7.52 -2.10 -8.59
N GLY A 72 7.36 -1.93 -9.90
CA GLY A 72 6.42 -2.71 -10.71
C GLY A 72 4.95 -2.57 -10.29
N MET A 73 4.17 -3.58 -10.64
CA MET A 73 2.78 -3.74 -10.23
C MET A 73 2.64 -4.93 -9.28
N ARG A 74 1.45 -5.14 -8.67
CA ARG A 74 1.23 -6.29 -7.76
C ARG A 74 1.36 -7.66 -8.46
N ARG A 75 1.27 -7.69 -9.78
CA ARG A 75 1.51 -8.88 -10.61
C ARG A 75 2.88 -8.78 -11.25
N ASP A 76 3.53 -9.94 -11.40
CA ASP A 76 4.80 -10.07 -12.10
C ASP A 76 4.66 -9.81 -13.61
N GLN A 77 5.78 -9.62 -14.28
CA GLN A 77 5.81 -9.28 -15.70
C GLN A 77 5.38 -10.44 -16.60
N PHE A 78 5.60 -11.70 -16.23
CA PHE A 78 5.06 -12.84 -16.96
C PHE A 78 3.54 -12.80 -17.05
N TYR A 79 2.90 -12.51 -15.92
CA TYR A 79 1.44 -12.34 -15.88
C TYR A 79 0.99 -11.15 -16.73
N LEU A 80 1.65 -9.99 -16.59
CA LEU A 80 1.25 -8.76 -17.27
C LEU A 80 1.42 -8.88 -18.79
N GLU A 81 2.53 -9.45 -19.26
CA GLU A 81 2.78 -9.70 -20.67
C GLU A 81 1.73 -10.62 -21.27
N LYS A 82 1.40 -11.72 -20.57
CA LYS A 82 0.36 -12.66 -20.99
C LYS A 82 -1.03 -12.05 -21.03
N ALA A 83 -1.36 -11.23 -20.02
CA ALA A 83 -2.72 -10.69 -19.82
C ALA A 83 -3.00 -9.42 -20.63
N LEU A 84 -1.97 -8.60 -20.88
CA LEU A 84 -2.12 -7.23 -21.41
C LEU A 84 -1.26 -6.98 -22.67
N GLY A 85 -0.35 -7.89 -23.02
CA GLY A 85 0.65 -7.73 -24.07
C GLY A 85 1.94 -7.08 -23.58
N VAL A 86 3.05 -7.41 -24.27
CA VAL A 86 4.41 -7.04 -23.87
C VAL A 86 4.61 -5.53 -23.78
N ASP A 87 4.14 -4.79 -24.78
CA ASP A 87 4.36 -3.33 -24.84
C ASP A 87 3.68 -2.62 -23.67
N TYR A 88 2.43 -2.99 -23.38
CA TYR A 88 1.69 -2.39 -22.26
C TYR A 88 2.26 -2.83 -20.89
N ALA A 89 2.72 -4.09 -20.79
CA ALA A 89 3.40 -4.58 -19.60
C ALA A 89 4.68 -3.77 -19.30
N LYS A 90 5.48 -3.45 -20.34
CA LYS A 90 6.68 -2.60 -20.21
C LYS A 90 6.34 -1.17 -19.78
N VAL A 91 5.28 -0.58 -20.31
CA VAL A 91 4.81 0.74 -19.87
C VAL A 91 4.42 0.72 -18.40
N LEU A 92 3.64 -0.31 -17.96
CA LEU A 92 3.25 -0.45 -16.56
C LEU A 92 4.44 -0.70 -15.64
N TRP A 93 5.44 -1.47 -16.09
CA TRP A 93 6.70 -1.63 -15.36
C TRP A 93 7.37 -0.27 -15.12
N GLY A 94 7.56 0.53 -16.19
CA GLY A 94 8.17 1.86 -16.08
C GLY A 94 7.42 2.81 -15.14
N ILE A 95 6.08 2.72 -15.09
CA ILE A 95 5.27 3.49 -14.13
C ILE A 95 5.51 2.99 -12.69
N GLY A 96 5.56 1.69 -12.49
CA GLY A 96 5.86 1.07 -11.21
C GLY A 96 7.24 1.45 -10.67
N GLU A 97 8.26 1.39 -11.53
CA GLU A 97 9.63 1.80 -11.18
C GLU A 97 9.71 3.30 -10.83
N LYS A 98 9.09 4.16 -11.63
CA LYS A 98 8.99 5.59 -11.30
C LYS A 98 8.36 5.83 -9.93
N SER A 99 7.40 5.00 -9.51
CA SER A 99 6.75 5.15 -8.20
C SER A 99 7.72 4.93 -7.04
N LYS A 100 8.65 3.99 -7.18
CA LYS A 100 9.71 3.70 -6.21
C LYS A 100 10.65 4.89 -6.05
N TYR A 101 11.16 5.42 -7.18
CA TYR A 101 12.02 6.61 -7.17
C TYR A 101 11.30 7.86 -6.66
N HIS A 102 10.04 8.06 -7.05
CA HIS A 102 9.20 9.15 -6.55
C HIS A 102 9.06 9.14 -5.02
N THR A 103 8.96 7.96 -4.41
CA THR A 103 8.94 7.84 -2.95
C THR A 103 10.22 8.40 -2.33
N LYS A 104 11.37 8.04 -2.89
CA LYS A 104 12.67 8.55 -2.43
C LYS A 104 12.81 10.06 -2.68
N GLU A 105 12.36 10.56 -3.83
CA GLU A 105 12.34 12.00 -4.13
C GLU A 105 11.52 12.80 -3.12
N LEU A 106 10.33 12.31 -2.73
CA LEU A 106 9.53 12.96 -1.69
C LEU A 106 10.24 12.99 -0.35
N ILE A 107 10.87 11.86 0.04
CA ILE A 107 11.63 11.76 1.28
C ILE A 107 12.76 12.78 1.29
N ASP A 108 13.53 12.87 0.22
CA ASP A 108 14.68 13.78 0.10
C ASP A 108 14.23 15.24 0.03
N LYS A 109 13.26 15.56 -0.86
CA LYS A 109 12.79 16.93 -1.06
C LYS A 109 12.22 17.55 0.20
N TYR A 110 11.44 16.77 0.98
CA TYR A 110 10.77 17.26 2.18
C TYR A 110 11.47 16.82 3.47
N GLN A 111 12.66 16.23 3.38
CA GLN A 111 13.48 15.80 4.52
C GLN A 111 12.70 14.91 5.51
N ILE A 112 11.93 13.96 4.97
CA ILE A 112 11.03 13.11 5.76
C ILE A 112 11.84 12.08 6.53
N GLN A 113 11.81 12.15 7.85
CA GLN A 113 12.48 11.21 8.74
C GLN A 113 11.61 9.95 8.92
N CYS A 114 11.84 8.91 8.12
CA CYS A 114 11.04 7.69 8.10
C CYS A 114 11.85 6.39 8.04
N ASP A 115 13.07 6.37 8.55
CA ASP A 115 13.94 5.17 8.58
C ASP A 115 14.00 4.44 7.23
N TYR A 116 14.25 5.18 6.15
CA TYR A 116 14.32 4.62 4.82
C TYR A 116 15.60 3.80 4.63
N LYS A 117 15.45 2.52 4.28
CA LYS A 117 16.56 1.59 4.05
C LYS A 117 16.33 0.81 2.77
N LYS A 118 17.40 0.54 2.03
CA LYS A 118 17.36 -0.21 0.76
C LYS A 118 17.35 -1.72 1.00
N GLY A 119 16.82 -2.42 0.00
CA GLY A 119 16.84 -3.86 -0.13
C GLY A 119 15.55 -4.55 0.32
N ILE A 120 14.99 -5.34 -0.59
CA ILE A 120 13.94 -6.32 -0.28
C ILE A 120 14.34 -7.67 -0.87
N ALA A 121 14.23 -8.73 -0.08
CA ALA A 121 14.37 -10.10 -0.58
C ALA A 121 13.00 -10.78 -0.64
N HIS A 122 12.85 -11.63 -1.67
CA HIS A 122 11.63 -12.40 -1.93
C HIS A 122 11.94 -13.90 -1.82
N PRO A 123 12.04 -14.44 -0.59
CA PRO A 123 12.42 -15.84 -0.37
C PRO A 123 11.31 -16.81 -0.77
N ASN A 124 11.69 -17.91 -1.42
CA ASN A 124 10.79 -18.98 -1.76
C ASN A 124 10.53 -19.90 -0.57
N HIS A 125 9.27 -20.16 -0.27
CA HIS A 125 8.88 -21.07 0.81
C HIS A 125 8.86 -22.56 0.37
N LYS A 126 9.11 -22.85 -0.90
CA LYS A 126 9.21 -24.20 -1.47
C LYS A 126 10.29 -24.24 -2.55
N PRO A 127 11.06 -25.35 -2.64
CA PRO A 127 12.10 -25.51 -3.65
C PRO A 127 11.58 -25.39 -5.09
N LYS A 128 10.35 -25.83 -5.34
CA LYS A 128 9.73 -25.82 -6.68
C LYS A 128 9.63 -24.42 -7.32
N TYR A 129 9.70 -23.36 -6.53
CA TYR A 129 9.63 -21.97 -7.02
C TYR A 129 11.00 -21.38 -7.38
N CYS A 130 12.10 -22.06 -7.03
CA CYS A 130 13.45 -21.51 -7.25
C CYS A 130 13.76 -21.31 -8.73
N GLU A 131 13.41 -22.29 -9.56
CA GLU A 131 13.64 -22.21 -11.01
C GLU A 131 12.82 -21.08 -11.66
N GLU A 132 11.55 -20.93 -11.26
CA GLU A 132 10.69 -19.83 -11.73
C GLU A 132 11.25 -18.46 -11.31
N SER A 133 11.73 -18.33 -10.07
CA SER A 133 12.36 -17.10 -9.58
C SER A 133 13.63 -16.75 -10.34
N LYS A 134 14.46 -17.75 -10.68
CA LYS A 134 15.68 -17.56 -11.48
C LYS A 134 15.32 -17.10 -12.89
N GLN A 135 14.38 -17.81 -13.53
CA GLN A 135 13.90 -17.43 -14.88
C GLN A 135 13.31 -16.03 -14.88
N TYR A 136 12.60 -15.62 -13.81
CA TYR A 136 12.07 -14.26 -13.70
C TYR A 136 13.18 -13.22 -13.60
N VAL A 137 14.20 -13.43 -12.79
CA VAL A 137 15.37 -12.53 -12.70
C VAL A 137 16.06 -12.40 -14.06
N ASP A 138 16.34 -13.52 -14.74
CA ASP A 138 16.96 -13.54 -16.06
C ASP A 138 16.08 -12.79 -17.10
N HIS A 139 14.76 -12.96 -17.02
CA HIS A 139 13.80 -12.26 -17.87
C HIS A 139 13.83 -10.75 -17.65
N MET A 140 13.86 -10.31 -16.39
CA MET A 140 13.92 -8.89 -16.05
C MET A 140 15.22 -8.24 -16.52
N ILE A 141 16.35 -8.90 -16.34
CA ILE A 141 17.63 -8.40 -16.84
C ILE A 141 17.61 -8.31 -18.37
N LYS A 142 17.17 -9.38 -19.06
CA LYS A 142 17.24 -9.46 -20.52
C LYS A 142 16.24 -8.57 -21.24
N ASN A 143 14.99 -8.49 -20.75
CA ASN A 143 13.88 -7.86 -21.49
C ASN A 143 13.49 -6.49 -20.97
N TYR A 144 13.91 -6.13 -19.74
CA TYR A 144 13.63 -4.86 -19.07
C TYR A 144 14.88 -4.07 -18.72
N ASP A 145 16.10 -4.61 -19.02
CA ASP A 145 17.40 -4.03 -18.60
C ASP A 145 17.46 -3.70 -17.08
N TYR A 146 16.75 -4.53 -16.29
CA TYR A 146 16.64 -4.32 -14.85
C TYR A 146 17.70 -5.14 -14.12
N LYS A 147 18.78 -4.48 -13.67
CA LYS A 147 19.99 -5.10 -13.11
C LYS A 147 20.04 -5.07 -11.58
N ASP A 148 19.14 -4.32 -10.95
CA ASP A 148 19.09 -4.17 -9.48
C ASP A 148 18.54 -5.42 -8.79
N MET A 149 17.94 -6.35 -9.55
CA MET A 149 17.43 -7.62 -9.08
C MET A 149 18.41 -8.76 -9.37
N VAL A 150 18.73 -9.55 -8.36
CA VAL A 150 19.57 -10.75 -8.49
C VAL A 150 18.87 -11.97 -7.92
N TYR A 151 19.21 -13.17 -8.42
CA TYR A 151 18.79 -14.43 -7.83
C TYR A 151 19.78 -14.81 -6.72
N LEU A 152 19.25 -15.18 -5.56
CA LEU A 152 19.99 -15.77 -4.45
C LEU A 152 19.74 -17.28 -4.40
N SER A 153 20.81 -18.07 -4.29
CA SER A 153 20.75 -19.51 -4.03
C SER A 153 20.15 -19.84 -2.68
N ASP A 154 19.89 -21.12 -2.42
CA ASP A 154 19.36 -21.59 -1.13
C ASP A 154 20.25 -21.16 0.04
N ASP A 155 21.57 -21.32 -0.08
CA ASP A 155 22.52 -20.99 0.97
C ASP A 155 22.60 -19.47 1.21
N GLU A 156 22.67 -18.67 0.14
CA GLU A 156 22.65 -17.20 0.23
C GLU A 156 21.33 -16.69 0.83
N MET A 157 20.19 -17.29 0.48
CA MET A 157 18.90 -16.89 1.03
C MET A 157 18.77 -17.25 2.52
N ARG A 158 19.30 -18.41 2.95
CA ARG A 158 19.36 -18.78 4.37
C ARG A 158 20.26 -17.83 5.15
N GLU A 159 21.41 -17.46 4.61
CA GLU A 159 22.31 -16.48 5.23
C GLU A 159 21.61 -15.14 5.43
N VAL A 160 20.91 -14.64 4.40
CA VAL A 160 20.25 -13.33 4.46
C VAL A 160 19.02 -13.32 5.37
N THR A 161 18.26 -14.43 5.42
CA THR A 161 17.02 -14.53 6.23
C THR A 161 17.25 -15.09 7.63
N GLY A 162 18.40 -15.71 7.90
CA GLY A 162 18.66 -16.43 9.15
C GLY A 162 17.70 -17.59 9.40
N SER A 163 17.14 -18.20 8.34
CA SER A 163 16.10 -19.23 8.46
C SER A 163 16.30 -20.37 7.45
N ASP A 164 16.25 -21.60 7.96
CA ASP A 164 16.29 -22.81 7.15
C ASP A 164 14.97 -23.14 6.44
N THR A 165 13.92 -22.35 6.67
CA THR A 165 12.58 -22.59 6.08
C THR A 165 12.42 -21.98 4.71
N TYR A 166 13.42 -21.25 4.23
CA TYR A 166 13.43 -20.64 2.92
C TYR A 166 14.47 -21.29 1.99
N TYR A 167 14.12 -21.23 0.74
CA TYR A 167 14.95 -21.66 -0.37
C TYR A 167 15.37 -20.44 -1.18
N GLY A 168 16.07 -20.60 -2.28
CA GLY A 168 16.45 -19.47 -3.15
C GLY A 168 15.32 -18.48 -3.42
N GLY A 169 15.61 -17.45 -4.15
CA GLY A 169 14.64 -16.40 -4.49
C GLY A 169 15.32 -15.16 -5.05
N SER A 170 14.61 -14.05 -5.15
CA SER A 170 15.20 -12.79 -5.63
C SER A 170 15.54 -11.84 -4.50
N TYR A 171 16.53 -11.00 -4.75
CA TYR A 171 16.86 -9.82 -3.95
C TYR A 171 16.92 -8.61 -4.87
N ASP A 172 16.27 -7.54 -4.47
CA ASP A 172 16.25 -6.28 -5.21
C ASP A 172 16.84 -5.17 -4.33
N GLU A 173 18.00 -4.63 -4.75
CA GLU A 173 18.72 -3.60 -3.99
C GLU A 173 18.15 -2.19 -4.17
N ALA A 174 17.38 -1.97 -5.24
CA ALA A 174 16.73 -0.70 -5.51
C ALA A 174 15.34 -0.59 -4.85
N GLU A 175 14.76 -1.69 -4.40
CA GLU A 175 13.62 -1.67 -3.50
C GLU A 175 14.04 -1.20 -2.10
N ALA A 176 13.07 -0.85 -1.26
CA ALA A 176 13.37 -0.29 0.05
C ALA A 176 12.25 -0.56 1.07
N HIS A 177 12.51 -0.18 2.32
CA HIS A 177 11.47 -0.14 3.34
C HIS A 177 11.62 1.11 4.22
N CYS A 178 10.53 1.49 4.88
CA CYS A 178 10.51 2.67 5.73
C CYS A 178 9.50 2.54 6.88
N HIS A 179 9.49 3.51 7.77
CA HIS A 179 8.44 3.69 8.75
C HIS A 179 7.22 4.35 8.07
N PRO A 180 6.15 3.59 7.75
CA PRO A 180 5.10 4.04 6.84
C PRO A 180 4.29 5.22 7.39
N LEU A 181 4.02 5.27 8.70
CA LEU A 181 3.29 6.38 9.29
C LEU A 181 4.11 7.67 9.27
N ASN A 182 5.41 7.63 9.57
CA ASN A 182 6.27 8.81 9.50
C ASN A 182 6.39 9.33 8.05
N TYR A 183 6.45 8.43 7.06
CA TYR A 183 6.39 8.81 5.65
C TYR A 183 5.10 9.55 5.31
N ALA A 184 3.94 9.01 5.70
CA ALA A 184 2.64 9.67 5.47
C ALA A 184 2.52 11.03 6.16
N LEU A 185 2.93 11.12 7.44
CA LEU A 185 2.91 12.36 8.20
C LEU A 185 3.87 13.41 7.61
N GLY A 186 5.01 12.97 7.08
CA GLY A 186 5.92 13.85 6.35
C GLY A 186 5.28 14.46 5.10
N ILE A 187 4.55 13.67 4.30
CA ILE A 187 3.79 14.18 3.15
C ILE A 187 2.69 15.16 3.62
N ALA A 188 1.98 14.82 4.71
CA ALA A 188 0.93 15.69 5.24
C ALA A 188 1.49 17.04 5.69
N LYS A 189 2.64 17.06 6.37
CA LYS A 189 3.34 18.29 6.75
C LYS A 189 3.75 19.12 5.53
N ALA A 190 4.28 18.45 4.49
CA ALA A 190 4.61 19.12 3.24
C ALA A 190 3.37 19.74 2.56
N ALA A 191 2.24 19.00 2.53
CA ALA A 191 0.98 19.48 1.99
C ALA A 191 0.44 20.71 2.74
N GLN A 192 0.51 20.69 4.09
CA GLN A 192 0.14 21.85 4.90
C GLN A 192 1.03 23.08 4.62
N SER A 193 2.34 22.85 4.50
CA SER A 193 3.30 23.92 4.17
C SER A 193 3.06 24.50 2.77
N ALA A 194 2.48 23.72 1.85
CA ALA A 194 2.04 24.15 0.53
C ALA A 194 0.64 24.83 0.54
N GLY A 195 0.00 24.99 1.69
CA GLY A 195 -1.28 25.69 1.84
C GLY A 195 -2.52 24.79 1.80
N VAL A 196 -2.38 23.47 1.80
CA VAL A 196 -3.53 22.55 1.87
C VAL A 196 -4.25 22.69 3.20
N LYS A 197 -5.58 22.90 3.15
CA LYS A 197 -6.44 22.86 4.34
C LYS A 197 -6.82 21.42 4.62
N ILE A 198 -6.38 20.88 5.74
CA ILE A 198 -6.65 19.50 6.16
C ILE A 198 -7.65 19.50 7.31
N TYR A 199 -8.64 18.60 7.25
CA TYR A 199 -9.63 18.38 8.29
C TYR A 199 -9.70 16.90 8.65
N GLU A 200 -9.48 16.58 9.92
CA GLU A 200 -9.64 15.25 10.51
C GLU A 200 -11.03 15.05 11.10
N ASN A 201 -11.37 13.80 11.43
CA ASN A 201 -12.68 13.43 12.01
C ASN A 201 -13.88 13.96 11.18
N SER A 202 -13.68 14.07 9.86
CA SER A 202 -14.55 14.74 8.91
C SER A 202 -14.97 13.79 7.78
N ALA A 203 -15.63 12.68 8.16
CA ALA A 203 -16.06 11.66 7.21
C ALA A 203 -17.01 12.22 6.16
N ALA A 204 -16.69 12.02 4.85
CA ALA A 204 -17.63 12.27 3.78
C ALA A 204 -18.80 11.28 3.87
N ILE A 205 -20.00 11.76 4.09
CA ILE A 205 -21.24 10.96 4.16
C ILE A 205 -21.80 10.71 2.77
N SER A 206 -21.75 11.74 1.92
CA SER A 206 -22.26 11.71 0.56
C SER A 206 -21.64 12.83 -0.28
N TYR A 207 -21.76 12.70 -1.59
CA TYR A 207 -21.53 13.83 -2.47
C TYR A 207 -22.62 13.92 -3.54
N LYS A 208 -22.80 15.12 -4.10
CA LYS A 208 -23.72 15.41 -5.19
C LYS A 208 -22.99 16.14 -6.29
N VAL A 209 -23.02 15.60 -7.50
CA VAL A 209 -22.53 16.29 -8.70
C VAL A 209 -23.64 17.20 -9.21
N LEU A 210 -23.31 18.47 -9.36
CA LEU A 210 -24.18 19.52 -9.91
C LEU A 210 -23.54 20.05 -11.21
N ASP A 211 -24.27 20.85 -11.96
CA ASP A 211 -23.82 21.30 -13.28
C ASP A 211 -22.42 21.94 -13.25
N ASN A 212 -22.17 22.82 -12.27
CA ASN A 212 -20.93 23.59 -12.20
C ASN A 212 -19.99 23.18 -11.05
N HIS A 213 -20.41 22.30 -10.14
CA HIS A 213 -19.59 21.92 -8.98
C HIS A 213 -20.02 20.58 -8.40
N VAL A 214 -19.25 20.10 -7.45
CA VAL A 214 -19.58 18.95 -6.59
C VAL A 214 -19.75 19.46 -5.17
N ARG A 215 -20.81 19.04 -4.48
CA ARG A 215 -20.98 19.26 -3.04
C ARG A 215 -20.72 18.00 -2.27
N VAL A 216 -19.75 18.04 -1.38
CA VAL A 216 -19.44 16.96 -0.42
C VAL A 216 -20.08 17.32 0.91
N THR A 217 -20.73 16.36 1.57
CA THR A 217 -21.39 16.56 2.87
C THR A 217 -20.71 15.71 3.93
N THR A 218 -20.35 16.33 5.04
CA THR A 218 -19.91 15.68 6.29
C THR A 218 -21.01 15.79 7.36
N LYS A 219 -20.73 15.33 8.57
CA LYS A 219 -21.68 15.47 9.70
C LYS A 219 -21.95 16.92 10.08
N ASN A 220 -20.90 17.75 10.12
CA ASN A 220 -20.96 19.09 10.69
C ASN A 220 -20.71 20.21 9.68
N GLY A 221 -20.52 19.84 8.39
CA GLY A 221 -20.25 20.83 7.35
C GLY A 221 -20.37 20.30 5.93
N SER A 222 -20.07 21.16 4.97
CA SER A 222 -20.03 20.79 3.55
C SER A 222 -18.86 21.46 2.83
N VAL A 223 -18.45 20.85 1.71
CA VAL A 223 -17.46 21.43 0.80
C VAL A 223 -18.07 21.55 -0.59
N LYS A 224 -18.05 22.75 -1.16
CA LYS A 224 -18.32 23.01 -2.56
C LYS A 224 -16.98 23.04 -3.30
N ALA A 225 -16.81 22.18 -4.31
CA ALA A 225 -15.59 22.12 -5.09
C ALA A 225 -15.89 21.90 -6.58
N ASP A 226 -15.01 22.33 -7.48
CA ASP A 226 -15.16 22.07 -8.91
C ASP A 226 -14.97 20.58 -9.21
N ARG A 227 -14.04 19.93 -8.52
CA ARG A 227 -13.75 18.50 -8.62
C ARG A 227 -13.55 17.87 -7.25
N ILE A 228 -13.78 16.56 -7.17
CA ILE A 228 -13.41 15.77 -5.99
C ILE A 228 -12.50 14.62 -6.37
N VAL A 229 -11.62 14.24 -5.43
CA VAL A 229 -10.76 13.06 -5.54
C VAL A 229 -11.16 12.06 -4.48
N LEU A 230 -11.54 10.85 -4.90
CA LEU A 230 -11.83 9.73 -4.02
C LEU A 230 -10.56 8.92 -3.79
N ALA A 231 -9.87 9.18 -2.69
CA ALA A 231 -8.62 8.53 -2.26
C ALA A 231 -8.84 7.58 -1.07
N CYS A 232 -10.03 6.99 -0.96
CA CYS A 232 -10.45 6.21 0.21
C CYS A 232 -9.97 4.75 0.19
N ASN A 233 -9.50 4.25 -0.95
CA ASN A 233 -9.03 2.87 -1.13
C ASN A 233 -10.00 1.83 -0.51
N GLY A 234 -9.54 0.95 0.39
CA GLY A 234 -10.38 -0.07 1.05
C GLY A 234 -11.48 0.47 1.98
N TYR A 235 -11.51 1.77 2.22
CA TYR A 235 -12.48 2.45 3.09
C TYR A 235 -13.55 3.24 2.33
N LEU A 236 -13.64 3.10 0.99
CA LEU A 236 -14.60 3.83 0.15
C LEU A 236 -16.07 3.62 0.57
N GLY A 237 -16.39 2.46 1.13
CA GLY A 237 -17.73 2.16 1.63
C GLY A 237 -18.80 2.25 0.54
N ASN A 238 -19.86 3.03 0.82
CA ASN A 238 -20.97 3.28 -0.11
C ASN A 238 -20.91 4.65 -0.79
N LEU A 239 -19.82 5.40 -0.60
CA LEU A 239 -19.68 6.75 -1.11
C LEU A 239 -19.80 6.80 -2.65
N GLU A 240 -19.19 5.80 -3.34
CA GLU A 240 -19.34 5.61 -4.79
C GLU A 240 -19.55 4.13 -5.13
N LYS A 241 -20.81 3.77 -5.41
CA LYS A 241 -21.21 2.36 -5.59
C LYS A 241 -20.61 1.70 -6.82
N SER A 242 -20.36 2.45 -7.90
CA SER A 242 -19.77 1.94 -9.13
C SER A 242 -18.33 1.46 -8.92
N LEU A 243 -17.58 2.14 -8.07
CA LEU A 243 -16.20 1.79 -7.71
C LEU A 243 -16.16 0.73 -6.62
N THR A 244 -17.06 0.78 -5.66
CA THR A 244 -17.10 -0.17 -4.52
C THR A 244 -17.23 -1.63 -4.98
N SER A 245 -17.94 -1.88 -6.08
CA SER A 245 -18.10 -3.23 -6.65
C SER A 245 -16.79 -3.83 -7.21
N LYS A 246 -15.76 -3.02 -7.44
CA LYS A 246 -14.46 -3.40 -7.99
C LYS A 246 -13.43 -3.72 -6.93
N ILE A 247 -13.74 -3.44 -5.66
CA ILE A 247 -12.82 -3.58 -4.54
C ILE A 247 -13.37 -4.55 -3.51
N LEU A 248 -12.52 -5.44 -3.03
CA LEU A 248 -12.74 -6.24 -1.84
C LEU A 248 -11.88 -5.68 -0.71
N PRO A 249 -12.47 -5.06 0.33
CA PRO A 249 -11.75 -4.74 1.55
C PRO A 249 -11.32 -6.04 2.28
N MET A 250 -10.05 -6.15 2.60
CA MET A 250 -9.47 -7.32 3.26
C MET A 250 -8.58 -6.90 4.42
N ASN A 251 -8.76 -7.51 5.58
CA ASN A 251 -7.92 -7.22 6.73
C ASN A 251 -6.61 -8.00 6.65
N ASN A 252 -5.51 -7.33 6.95
CA ASN A 252 -4.19 -7.90 7.10
C ASN A 252 -3.59 -7.43 8.43
N TYR A 253 -2.68 -8.22 9.03
CA TYR A 253 -2.23 -8.05 10.40
C TYR A 253 -0.72 -8.00 10.50
N ILE A 254 -0.23 -7.25 11.49
CA ILE A 254 1.19 -7.12 11.83
C ILE A 254 1.34 -7.22 13.34
N VAL A 255 2.42 -7.86 13.78
CA VAL A 255 2.89 -7.81 15.17
C VAL A 255 4.28 -7.19 15.25
N ALA A 256 4.61 -6.60 16.38
CA ALA A 256 5.96 -6.19 16.74
C ALA A 256 6.38 -6.89 18.02
N THR A 257 7.52 -7.57 17.99
CA THR A 257 8.10 -8.21 19.16
C THR A 257 8.58 -7.17 20.18
N LYS A 258 8.94 -7.60 21.40
CA LYS A 258 9.85 -6.79 22.23
C LYS A 258 11.13 -6.51 21.45
N PRO A 259 11.93 -5.47 21.79
CA PRO A 259 13.25 -5.30 21.23
C PRO A 259 14.10 -6.57 21.39
N LEU A 260 14.81 -6.94 20.31
CA LEU A 260 15.72 -8.09 20.29
C LEU A 260 17.14 -7.62 20.63
N ASP A 261 17.96 -8.54 21.12
CA ASP A 261 19.40 -8.29 21.29
C ASP A 261 20.12 -8.27 19.92
N ASP A 262 21.34 -7.74 19.91
CA ASP A 262 22.11 -7.56 18.68
C ASP A 262 22.48 -8.87 18.00
N GLU A 263 22.75 -9.92 18.76
CA GLU A 263 23.04 -11.25 18.23
C GLU A 263 21.84 -11.82 17.48
N THR A 264 20.66 -11.73 18.07
CA THR A 264 19.41 -12.16 17.44
C THR A 264 19.08 -11.34 16.19
N VAL A 265 19.28 -10.01 16.23
CA VAL A 265 19.08 -9.14 15.06
C VAL A 265 20.02 -9.54 13.92
N GLN A 266 21.31 -9.71 14.21
CA GLN A 266 22.31 -10.14 13.21
C GLN A 266 22.00 -11.51 12.63
N LYS A 267 21.48 -12.43 13.45
CA LYS A 267 21.08 -13.76 13.00
C LYS A 267 19.88 -13.71 12.04
N ILE A 268 18.86 -12.87 12.33
CA ILE A 268 17.61 -12.80 11.54
C ILE A 268 17.78 -11.97 10.27
N ASN A 269 18.52 -10.88 10.35
CA ASN A 269 18.56 -9.87 9.29
C ASN A 269 19.90 -9.12 9.28
N PRO A 270 21.00 -9.78 8.88
CA PRO A 270 22.33 -9.19 8.89
C PRO A 270 22.49 -7.99 7.96
N LYS A 271 21.66 -7.90 6.92
CA LYS A 271 21.70 -6.80 5.93
C LYS A 271 20.71 -5.67 6.22
N ASP A 272 19.90 -5.77 7.28
CA ASP A 272 18.84 -4.81 7.65
C ASP A 272 17.90 -4.46 6.49
N ILE A 273 17.46 -5.48 5.75
CA ILE A 273 16.56 -5.38 4.61
C ILE A 273 15.13 -5.83 4.99
N ALA A 274 14.17 -5.68 4.08
CA ALA A 274 12.84 -6.25 4.26
C ALA A 274 12.69 -7.57 3.49
N PHE A 275 11.69 -8.35 3.88
CA PHE A 275 11.37 -9.65 3.28
C PHE A 275 9.89 -9.75 2.95
N ALA A 276 9.57 -10.38 1.80
CA ALA A 276 8.21 -10.74 1.42
C ALA A 276 8.24 -12.10 0.74
N ASP A 277 7.71 -13.15 1.38
CA ASP A 277 7.83 -14.51 0.89
C ASP A 277 6.86 -14.86 -0.27
N SER A 278 7.10 -16.00 -0.90
CA SER A 278 6.34 -16.48 -2.06
C SER A 278 5.00 -17.16 -1.73
N ARG A 279 4.53 -17.12 -0.48
CA ARG A 279 3.22 -17.69 -0.12
C ARG A 279 2.09 -16.87 -0.70
N PHE A 280 0.97 -17.51 -0.95
CA PHE A 280 -0.24 -16.80 -1.38
C PHE A 280 -0.71 -15.79 -0.34
N VAL A 281 -0.76 -16.18 0.94
CA VAL A 281 -0.86 -15.28 2.08
C VAL A 281 0.55 -14.95 2.53
N ILE A 282 1.10 -13.89 1.97
CA ILE A 282 2.50 -13.49 2.13
C ILE A 282 2.83 -13.27 3.60
N ASN A 283 3.92 -13.88 4.08
CA ASN A 283 4.59 -13.39 5.26
C ASN A 283 5.60 -12.31 4.85
N TYR A 284 5.55 -11.18 5.49
CA TYR A 284 6.48 -10.09 5.23
C TYR A 284 7.01 -9.55 6.55
N PHE A 285 8.29 -9.22 6.59
CA PHE A 285 8.91 -8.80 7.83
C PHE A 285 10.13 -7.93 7.60
N ARG A 286 10.50 -7.18 8.62
CA ARG A 286 11.70 -6.33 8.67
C ARG A 286 12.02 -5.95 10.11
N MET A 287 13.21 -5.39 10.33
CA MET A 287 13.55 -4.79 11.62
C MET A 287 13.05 -3.35 11.71
N SER A 288 12.67 -2.95 12.91
CA SER A 288 12.45 -1.54 13.26
C SER A 288 13.75 -0.88 13.74
N ALA A 289 13.76 0.45 13.81
CA ALA A 289 14.92 1.21 14.30
C ALA A 289 15.31 0.84 15.75
N ASP A 290 14.33 0.46 16.58
CA ASP A 290 14.53 0.01 17.97
C ASP A 290 14.64 -1.53 18.10
N LYS A 291 15.09 -2.21 17.03
CA LYS A 291 15.43 -3.65 17.01
C LYS A 291 14.27 -4.60 17.30
N ARG A 292 13.05 -4.24 16.89
CA ARG A 292 11.90 -5.15 16.95
C ARG A 292 11.73 -5.86 15.61
N LEU A 293 11.40 -7.14 15.65
CA LEU A 293 10.92 -7.82 14.46
C LEU A 293 9.46 -7.41 14.22
N LEU A 294 9.23 -6.65 13.14
CA LEU A 294 7.91 -6.36 12.61
C LEU A 294 7.55 -7.48 11.65
N PHE A 295 6.57 -8.29 12.00
CA PHE A 295 6.16 -9.44 11.20
C PHE A 295 4.70 -9.31 10.80
N GLY A 296 4.44 -9.35 9.51
CA GLY A 296 3.11 -9.26 8.93
C GLY A 296 2.72 -10.54 8.21
N GLY A 297 1.42 -10.81 8.22
CA GLY A 297 0.85 -11.98 7.58
C GLY A 297 -0.55 -12.26 8.12
N GLY A 298 -1.15 -13.33 7.62
CA GLY A 298 -2.51 -13.68 7.97
C GLY A 298 -3.54 -12.73 7.37
N GLU A 299 -4.65 -13.26 6.94
CA GLU A 299 -5.72 -12.52 6.30
C GLU A 299 -7.06 -12.87 6.92
N ASN A 300 -7.95 -11.91 7.00
CA ASN A 300 -9.32 -12.14 7.42
C ASN A 300 -10.28 -11.34 6.52
N TYR A 301 -11.28 -12.03 6.03
CA TYR A 301 -12.33 -11.50 5.14
C TYR A 301 -13.57 -11.00 5.88
N SER A 302 -13.51 -10.90 7.20
CA SER A 302 -14.56 -10.21 7.96
C SER A 302 -14.49 -8.70 7.71
N GLN A 303 -15.58 -7.99 7.92
CA GLN A 303 -15.56 -6.53 7.84
C GLN A 303 -14.84 -5.88 9.03
N GLU A 304 -14.74 -6.60 10.14
CA GLU A 304 -14.09 -6.17 11.35
C GLU A 304 -12.70 -6.80 11.51
N LEU A 305 -11.80 -6.07 12.12
CA LEU A 305 -10.50 -6.60 12.52
C LEU A 305 -10.68 -7.71 13.57
N SER A 306 -9.87 -8.76 13.50
CA SER A 306 -9.86 -9.82 14.52
C SER A 306 -9.51 -9.23 15.88
N LYS A 307 -10.23 -9.64 16.92
CA LYS A 307 -9.89 -9.30 18.29
C LYS A 307 -8.65 -10.05 18.80
N ASN A 308 -8.29 -11.15 18.15
CA ASN A 308 -7.16 -12.00 18.53
C ASN A 308 -6.14 -12.08 17.36
N ILE A 309 -5.37 -11.00 17.16
CA ILE A 309 -4.39 -10.87 16.08
C ILE A 309 -3.14 -11.70 16.34
N VAL A 310 -2.64 -11.69 17.58
CA VAL A 310 -1.35 -12.27 17.94
C VAL A 310 -1.16 -13.70 17.44
N PRO A 311 -2.01 -14.70 17.77
CA PRO A 311 -1.79 -16.06 17.32
C PRO A 311 -1.95 -16.27 15.81
N ILE A 312 -2.64 -15.35 15.10
CA ILE A 312 -2.76 -15.41 13.64
C ILE A 312 -1.38 -15.17 13.00
N VAL A 313 -0.61 -14.25 13.56
CA VAL A 313 0.67 -13.79 13.00
C VAL A 313 1.87 -14.50 13.63
N THR A 314 1.83 -14.83 14.92
CA THR A 314 2.96 -15.50 15.58
C THR A 314 3.15 -16.96 15.16
N ARG A 315 2.09 -17.68 14.79
CA ARG A 315 2.23 -19.06 14.29
C ARG A 315 3.14 -19.18 13.06
N PRO A 316 3.00 -18.39 11.98
CA PRO A 316 3.97 -18.40 10.89
C PRO A 316 5.35 -17.86 11.30
N LEU A 317 5.43 -16.84 12.16
CA LEU A 317 6.69 -16.33 12.69
C LEU A 317 7.48 -17.44 13.40
N GLU A 318 6.85 -18.19 14.29
CA GLU A 318 7.48 -19.29 15.05
C GLU A 318 7.88 -20.47 14.16
N LYS A 319 7.24 -20.66 13.02
CA LYS A 319 7.67 -21.67 12.03
C LYS A 319 8.94 -21.22 11.29
N ILE A 320 9.05 -19.94 10.97
CA ILE A 320 10.20 -19.36 10.27
C ILE A 320 11.39 -19.22 11.23
N TYR A 321 11.14 -18.83 12.48
CA TYR A 321 12.12 -18.62 13.54
C TYR A 321 11.75 -19.41 14.80
N PRO A 322 12.00 -20.74 14.84
CA PRO A 322 11.62 -21.58 16.00
C PRO A 322 12.24 -21.15 17.32
N PHE A 323 13.42 -20.52 17.28
CA PHE A 323 14.12 -19.98 18.46
C PHE A 323 13.43 -18.74 19.06
N LEU A 324 12.50 -18.09 18.31
CA LEU A 324 11.65 -17.01 18.82
C LEU A 324 10.29 -17.50 19.37
N LYS A 325 10.10 -18.82 19.50
CA LYS A 325 8.85 -19.37 20.05
C LYS A 325 8.52 -18.80 21.42
N GLY A 326 7.30 -18.25 21.55
CA GLY A 326 6.87 -17.61 22.78
C GLY A 326 7.45 -16.21 23.02
N ILE A 327 8.10 -15.59 22.03
CA ILE A 327 8.59 -14.22 22.15
C ILE A 327 7.47 -13.27 22.53
N LYS A 328 7.72 -12.35 23.46
CA LYS A 328 6.75 -11.34 23.87
C LYS A 328 6.41 -10.42 22.69
N ILE A 329 5.11 -10.25 22.42
CA ILE A 329 4.60 -9.31 21.45
C ILE A 329 4.14 -8.05 22.20
N ASP A 330 4.77 -6.91 21.90
CA ASP A 330 4.43 -5.65 22.53
C ASP A 330 3.31 -4.92 21.79
N TYR A 331 3.22 -5.08 20.44
CA TYR A 331 2.21 -4.43 19.61
C TYR A 331 1.61 -5.43 18.61
N ALA A 332 0.29 -5.27 18.37
CA ALA A 332 -0.42 -6.01 17.35
C ALA A 332 -1.50 -5.11 16.74
N TRP A 333 -1.53 -4.99 15.41
CA TRP A 333 -2.48 -4.14 14.70
C TRP A 333 -2.83 -4.73 13.35
N GLY A 334 -3.77 -4.09 12.66
CA GLY A 334 -4.16 -4.45 11.31
C GLY A 334 -4.61 -3.24 10.50
N GLY A 335 -4.72 -3.45 9.21
CA GLY A 335 -5.22 -2.47 8.25
C GLY A 335 -6.07 -3.13 7.18
N LYS A 336 -6.88 -2.33 6.48
CA LYS A 336 -7.70 -2.80 5.37
C LYS A 336 -6.99 -2.55 4.04
N LEU A 337 -6.69 -3.62 3.33
CA LEU A 337 -6.25 -3.59 1.94
C LEU A 337 -7.46 -3.42 1.01
N ALA A 338 -7.24 -2.87 -0.16
CA ALA A 338 -8.21 -2.85 -1.25
C ALA A 338 -7.75 -3.82 -2.34
N ILE A 339 -8.34 -4.99 -2.38
CA ILE A 339 -8.03 -6.03 -3.35
C ILE A 339 -8.93 -5.87 -4.57
N THR A 340 -8.36 -5.79 -5.75
CA THR A 340 -9.06 -5.90 -7.03
C THR A 340 -9.05 -7.35 -7.52
N MET A 341 -9.95 -7.72 -8.39
CA MET A 341 -10.06 -9.11 -8.86
C MET A 341 -8.82 -9.58 -9.61
N ASN A 342 -8.21 -8.72 -10.43
CA ASN A 342 -6.96 -9.00 -11.15
C ASN A 342 -5.70 -8.60 -10.37
N ARG A 343 -5.85 -8.05 -9.16
CA ARG A 343 -4.80 -7.52 -8.29
C ARG A 343 -4.02 -6.33 -8.86
N LEU A 344 -4.55 -5.67 -9.88
CA LEU A 344 -3.96 -4.44 -10.44
C LEU A 344 -4.71 -3.22 -9.91
N PRO A 345 -4.02 -2.07 -9.74
CA PRO A 345 -4.67 -0.82 -9.36
C PRO A 345 -5.60 -0.34 -10.46
N PHE A 346 -6.56 0.48 -10.10
CA PHE A 346 -7.38 1.11 -11.12
C PHE A 346 -7.58 2.60 -10.87
N PHE A 347 -7.66 3.32 -11.98
CA PHE A 347 -7.91 4.75 -12.05
C PHE A 347 -9.26 4.97 -12.73
N ALA A 348 -10.03 5.91 -12.23
CA ALA A 348 -11.35 6.20 -12.76
C ALA A 348 -11.61 7.70 -12.79
N SER A 349 -12.18 8.15 -13.91
CA SER A 349 -12.75 9.47 -14.08
C SER A 349 -14.24 9.30 -14.31
N LEU A 350 -15.07 9.95 -13.51
CA LEU A 350 -16.54 9.85 -13.52
C LEU A 350 -17.16 11.24 -13.65
N HIS A 351 -18.41 11.28 -14.09
CA HIS A 351 -19.22 12.51 -14.14
C HIS A 351 -18.51 13.67 -14.87
N ASN A 352 -18.04 13.42 -16.09
CA ASN A 352 -17.30 14.40 -16.89
C ASN A 352 -16.12 15.01 -16.12
N GLU A 353 -15.26 14.13 -15.56
CA GLU A 353 -14.06 14.48 -14.82
C GLU A 353 -14.25 15.24 -13.50
N LYS A 354 -15.50 15.36 -13.01
CA LYS A 354 -15.78 15.98 -11.72
C LYS A 354 -15.40 15.10 -10.54
N VAL A 355 -15.33 13.77 -10.74
CA VAL A 355 -14.96 12.79 -9.73
C VAL A 355 -13.82 11.93 -10.24
N ILE A 356 -12.67 12.01 -9.62
CA ILE A 356 -11.45 11.27 -9.98
C ILE A 356 -11.08 10.33 -8.86
N SER A 357 -10.57 9.13 -9.20
CA SER A 357 -10.16 8.15 -8.20
C SER A 357 -8.97 7.34 -8.67
N ALA A 358 -8.04 7.03 -7.75
CA ALA A 358 -6.97 6.06 -7.89
C ALA A 358 -6.94 5.18 -6.65
N GLN A 359 -7.05 3.84 -6.82
CA GLN A 359 -7.21 2.90 -5.72
C GLN A 359 -6.99 1.44 -6.14
N GLY A 360 -7.14 0.49 -5.19
CA GLY A 360 -7.08 -0.94 -5.51
C GLY A 360 -5.67 -1.50 -5.62
N TYR A 361 -4.73 -1.00 -4.85
CA TYR A 361 -3.31 -1.36 -4.91
C TYR A 361 -2.99 -2.80 -4.49
N SER A 362 -3.97 -3.53 -3.97
CA SER A 362 -3.90 -4.98 -3.68
C SER A 362 -2.70 -5.41 -2.81
N GLY A 363 -2.28 -4.56 -1.87
CA GLY A 363 -1.19 -4.83 -0.94
C GLY A 363 0.18 -4.27 -1.37
N GLN A 364 0.34 -3.77 -2.58
CA GLN A 364 1.56 -3.11 -3.08
C GLN A 364 1.32 -1.62 -3.31
N GLY A 365 1.13 -0.87 -2.22
CA GLY A 365 0.63 0.50 -2.33
C GLY A 365 1.54 1.58 -1.73
N VAL A 366 2.67 1.28 -1.09
CA VAL A 366 3.47 2.33 -0.45
C VAL A 366 4.02 3.31 -1.50
N ALA A 367 4.73 2.80 -2.49
CA ALA A 367 5.25 3.61 -3.58
C ALA A 367 4.14 4.07 -4.53
N LEU A 368 3.36 3.10 -5.05
CA LEU A 368 2.41 3.38 -6.12
C LEU A 368 1.27 4.31 -5.67
N ALA A 369 0.81 4.25 -4.41
CA ALA A 369 -0.26 5.13 -3.93
C ALA A 369 0.20 6.59 -3.79
N SER A 370 1.43 6.84 -3.36
CA SER A 370 1.97 8.21 -3.33
C SER A 370 2.21 8.75 -4.74
N TYR A 371 2.73 7.93 -5.65
CA TYR A 371 2.90 8.31 -7.06
C TYR A 371 1.55 8.51 -7.77
N SER A 372 0.54 7.70 -7.44
CA SER A 372 -0.82 7.90 -7.94
C SER A 372 -1.40 9.26 -7.60
N GLY A 373 -1.01 9.84 -6.46
CA GLY A 373 -1.41 11.19 -6.10
C GLY A 373 -0.85 12.24 -7.08
N LYS A 374 0.40 12.11 -7.50
CA LYS A 374 1.00 12.94 -8.55
C LYS A 374 0.25 12.75 -9.88
N ILE A 375 0.04 11.49 -10.29
CA ILE A 375 -0.69 11.17 -11.53
C ILE A 375 -2.10 11.78 -11.54
N VAL A 376 -2.82 11.74 -10.41
CA VAL A 376 -4.14 12.35 -10.27
C VAL A 376 -4.06 13.88 -10.34
N SER A 377 -3.06 14.49 -9.73
CA SER A 377 -2.81 15.93 -9.83
C SER A 377 -2.57 16.35 -11.28
N GLU A 378 -1.69 15.66 -12.00
CA GLU A 378 -1.41 15.89 -13.42
C GLU A 378 -2.67 15.77 -14.28
N LYS A 379 -3.56 14.80 -14.00
CA LYS A 379 -4.84 14.70 -14.69
C LYS A 379 -5.75 15.92 -14.46
N ILE A 380 -5.75 16.46 -13.26
CA ILE A 380 -6.57 17.62 -12.91
C ILE A 380 -6.02 18.91 -13.55
N THR A 381 -4.70 19.05 -13.64
CA THR A 381 -4.01 20.22 -14.19
C THR A 381 -3.80 20.18 -15.70
N GLY A 382 -4.19 19.10 -16.37
CA GLY A 382 -4.24 19.00 -17.83
C GLY A 382 -3.09 18.21 -18.49
N THR A 383 -2.21 17.54 -17.71
CA THR A 383 -1.09 16.72 -18.22
C THR A 383 -1.28 15.22 -17.95
N GLY A 384 -2.53 14.72 -18.00
CA GLY A 384 -2.95 13.45 -17.48
C GLY A 384 -2.63 12.20 -18.32
N GLU A 385 -1.58 12.17 -19.14
CA GLU A 385 -1.25 11.04 -20.01
C GLU A 385 -1.07 9.72 -19.23
N VAL A 386 -0.33 9.74 -18.12
CA VAL A 386 -0.11 8.55 -17.28
C VAL A 386 -1.42 8.08 -16.64
N PHE A 387 -2.29 9.01 -16.24
CA PHE A 387 -3.62 8.66 -15.73
C PHE A 387 -4.43 7.91 -16.79
N ASP A 388 -4.42 8.38 -18.03
CA ASP A 388 -5.16 7.76 -19.13
C ASP A 388 -4.61 6.37 -19.46
N ILE A 389 -3.29 6.17 -19.39
CA ILE A 389 -2.65 4.84 -19.48
C ILE A 389 -3.16 3.94 -18.36
N MET A 390 -3.07 4.36 -17.10
CA MET A 390 -3.50 3.56 -15.95
C MET A 390 -5.03 3.29 -15.94
N SER A 391 -5.82 4.18 -16.51
CA SER A 391 -7.27 4.00 -16.62
C SER A 391 -7.69 2.90 -17.59
N LYS A 392 -6.81 2.48 -18.51
CA LYS A 392 -7.01 1.38 -19.45
C LYS A 392 -6.83 0.00 -18.82
N ILE A 393 -6.25 -0.10 -17.63
CA ILE A 393 -6.14 -1.38 -16.90
C ILE A 393 -7.54 -1.97 -16.73
N PRO A 394 -7.78 -3.24 -17.12
CA PRO A 394 -9.07 -3.90 -16.97
C PRO A 394 -9.56 -3.89 -15.53
N ARG A 395 -10.84 -3.63 -15.32
CA ARG A 395 -11.47 -3.51 -13.99
C ARG A 395 -12.62 -4.50 -13.83
N PRO A 396 -12.36 -5.82 -13.82
CA PRO A 396 -13.42 -6.80 -13.64
C PRO A 396 -14.12 -6.60 -12.29
N SER A 397 -15.45 -6.77 -12.30
CA SER A 397 -16.22 -6.80 -11.05
C SER A 397 -16.13 -8.17 -10.41
N PHE A 398 -16.18 -8.21 -9.09
CA PHE A 398 -16.33 -9.50 -8.39
C PHE A 398 -17.66 -10.17 -8.77
N PRO A 399 -17.70 -11.50 -8.96
CA PRO A 399 -18.92 -12.24 -9.24
C PRO A 399 -20.00 -11.94 -8.20
N GLY A 400 -21.24 -11.63 -8.66
CA GLY A 400 -22.31 -11.20 -7.79
C GLY A 400 -22.14 -9.84 -7.13
N GLY A 401 -21.17 -9.03 -7.60
CA GLY A 401 -20.91 -7.67 -7.14
C GLY A 401 -20.60 -7.63 -5.64
N ARG A 402 -21.11 -6.60 -4.96
CA ARG A 402 -20.84 -6.39 -3.53
C ARG A 402 -21.45 -7.45 -2.60
N PHE A 403 -22.50 -8.16 -3.05
CA PHE A 403 -23.22 -9.13 -2.21
C PHE A 403 -22.51 -10.47 -2.11
N LEU A 404 -21.99 -10.99 -3.23
CA LEU A 404 -21.34 -12.30 -3.28
C LEU A 404 -19.80 -12.25 -3.22
N ARG A 405 -19.19 -11.07 -3.28
CA ARG A 405 -17.72 -10.96 -3.27
C ARG A 405 -17.07 -11.61 -2.04
N ASN A 406 -17.67 -11.46 -0.85
CA ASN A 406 -17.13 -12.04 0.37
C ASN A 406 -17.26 -13.57 0.40
N PRO A 407 -18.42 -14.19 0.10
CA PRO A 407 -18.52 -15.64 -0.04
C PRO A 407 -17.60 -16.22 -1.12
N SER A 408 -17.57 -15.63 -2.30
CA SER A 408 -16.72 -16.10 -3.43
C SER A 408 -15.23 -16.08 -3.06
N MET A 409 -14.79 -15.04 -2.37
CA MET A 409 -13.41 -14.96 -1.91
C MET A 409 -13.07 -15.97 -0.83
N LYS A 410 -13.96 -16.25 0.12
CA LYS A 410 -13.73 -17.30 1.14
C LYS A 410 -13.48 -18.66 0.48
N ILE A 411 -14.23 -18.99 -0.57
CA ILE A 411 -14.06 -20.24 -1.33
C ILE A 411 -12.70 -20.21 -2.07
N GLY A 412 -12.39 -19.13 -2.78
CA GLY A 412 -11.11 -18.99 -3.47
C GLY A 412 -9.91 -19.12 -2.53
N MET A 413 -9.98 -18.47 -1.37
CA MET A 413 -8.91 -18.54 -0.38
C MET A 413 -8.73 -19.92 0.26
N LEU A 414 -9.83 -20.61 0.52
CA LEU A 414 -9.75 -22.00 0.99
C LEU A 414 -9.00 -22.87 -0.02
N TYR A 415 -9.29 -22.68 -1.30
CA TYR A 415 -8.60 -23.37 -2.39
C TYR A 415 -7.09 -23.03 -2.43
N TYR A 416 -6.71 -21.74 -2.43
CA TYR A 416 -5.30 -21.34 -2.45
C TYR A 416 -4.55 -21.70 -1.17
N SER A 417 -5.21 -21.60 -0.01
CA SER A 417 -4.62 -22.06 1.27
C SER A 417 -4.34 -23.58 1.28
N LEU A 418 -5.12 -24.38 0.55
CA LEU A 418 -4.83 -25.79 0.34
C LEU A 418 -3.63 -25.99 -0.59
N LEU A 419 -3.52 -25.19 -1.67
CA LEU A 419 -2.37 -25.24 -2.58
C LEU A 419 -1.04 -24.82 -1.90
N ASP A 420 -1.06 -23.89 -0.96
CA ASP A 420 0.12 -23.52 -0.17
C ASP A 420 0.61 -24.67 0.74
N ARG A 421 -0.25 -25.65 1.06
CA ARG A 421 0.10 -26.79 1.91
C ARG A 421 0.64 -27.99 1.10
N ILE A 422 0.26 -28.10 -0.16
CA ILE A 422 0.70 -29.14 -1.11
C ILE A 422 1.93 -28.59 -1.88
#